data_7273e1b3adff74c45a8b2a3806099c7d
#
_entry.id   7273e1b3adff74c45a8b2a3806099c7d
#
_cell.length_a   1.000
_cell.length_b   1.000
_cell.length_c   1.000
_cell.angle_alpha   90.00
_cell.angle_beta   90.00
_cell.angle_gamma   90.00
#
_symmetry.space_group_name_H-M   'P 1'
#
loop_
_entity.id
_entity.type
_entity.pdbx_description
1 polymer ?
#
loop_
_entity_poly.entity_id
_entity_poly.type
_entity_poly.pdbx_seq_one_letter_code
_entity_poly.pdbx_strand_id
1 'polypeptide(L)'
;MKNKYIPLFAIFLFFYSCEKDGDQKSSLDRLIPDRTIYIAGSSYNSAGDMTACYWVDGVRNELPGGAWATDITVSNGDVYISGTSESYNACYWVNQQRYDLPGLGGEAEAIAVNGDDVYVAGWYNNGSCYWKNEQKFDLTVNGDSQAFAIGIRNNGSVYIGGYYMNNHHYVIPCFWKDGNNRTNLPVPSGGDGEVYDIAFMDGNMRYYGGYVLKTSSFAGYTPTPAYWRHTTRTNLPLGASTMDVYGAVGNAITIDGEDIYVAGYRDWFGDTGQEGPTGGYTPQYWKNGTLHDLEEGMRTEYGTGAAYDIKIADGNVVVVGEVPRDTLDSYSIESACVWVNGELNH
;
A
#
# COMPACT_ATOMS: atom_id res chain seq x y z
N MET A 1 0.92 -25.53 -9.40
CA MET A 1 1.06 -24.43 -10.36
C MET A 1 1.62 -23.27 -9.55
N LYS A 2 2.82 -22.79 -9.88
CA LYS A 2 3.46 -21.70 -9.13
C LYS A 2 2.73 -20.42 -9.47
N ASN A 3 2.02 -19.82 -8.51
CA ASN A 3 1.52 -18.45 -8.62
C ASN A 3 2.74 -17.54 -8.83
N LYS A 4 2.84 -16.95 -9.99
CA LYS A 4 3.71 -15.81 -10.22
C LYS A 4 3.06 -14.63 -9.51
N TYR A 5 3.51 -14.31 -8.31
CA TYR A 5 3.24 -13.01 -7.73
C TYR A 5 3.88 -11.98 -8.66
N ILE A 6 3.05 -11.13 -9.23
CA ILE A 6 3.51 -9.88 -9.86
C ILE A 6 4.00 -9.03 -8.70
N PRO A 7 5.24 -8.52 -8.75
CA PRO A 7 5.72 -7.66 -7.67
C PRO A 7 4.81 -6.44 -7.58
N LEU A 8 4.13 -6.32 -6.45
CA LEU A 8 3.35 -5.15 -6.11
C LEU A 8 4.36 -3.99 -5.98
N PHE A 9 4.31 -3.02 -6.87
CA PHE A 9 5.06 -1.77 -6.72
C PHE A 9 4.38 -0.98 -5.61
N ALA A 10 4.88 -1.10 -4.40
CA ALA A 10 4.39 -0.28 -3.31
C ALA A 10 4.94 1.15 -3.50
N ILE A 11 4.06 2.11 -3.67
CA ILE A 11 4.38 3.54 -3.68
C ILE A 11 3.68 4.14 -2.46
N PHE A 12 4.45 4.70 -1.56
CA PHE A 12 3.95 5.31 -0.33
C PHE A 12 4.22 6.81 -0.34
N LEU A 13 3.29 7.57 0.22
CA LEU A 13 3.30 9.02 0.21
C LEU A 13 3.46 9.56 1.64
N PHE A 14 4.40 10.45 1.83
CA PHE A 14 4.54 11.19 3.07
C PHE A 14 4.67 12.69 2.82
N PHE A 15 4.00 13.52 3.63
CA PHE A 15 4.10 14.97 3.58
C PHE A 15 4.87 15.51 4.78
N TYR A 16 5.85 16.33 4.50
CA TYR A 16 6.54 17.09 5.51
C TYR A 16 6.36 18.59 5.25
N SER A 17 5.98 19.38 6.28
CA SER A 17 5.88 20.83 6.17
C SER A 17 7.28 21.42 6.35
N CYS A 18 7.80 22.02 5.28
CA CYS A 18 9.07 22.78 5.32
C CYS A 18 8.91 24.05 4.49
N GLU A 19 9.47 25.17 4.95
CA GLU A 19 9.59 26.36 4.10
C GLU A 19 10.58 26.05 2.97
N LYS A 20 10.12 26.18 1.72
CA LYS A 20 10.95 25.99 0.52
C LYS A 20 11.59 27.31 0.12
N ASP A 21 12.90 27.33 0.06
CA ASP A 21 13.68 28.42 -0.58
C ASP A 21 13.82 28.13 -2.10
N GLY A 22 13.20 29.01 -2.91
CA GLY A 22 13.64 29.41 -4.29
C GLY A 22 13.34 28.53 -5.50
N ASP A 23 12.53 29.10 -6.40
CA ASP A 23 12.68 29.22 -7.88
C ASP A 23 12.64 28.01 -8.86
N GLN A 24 12.03 26.90 -8.60
CA GLN A 24 11.43 26.04 -9.64
C GLN A 24 10.24 25.24 -9.05
N LYS A 25 9.05 25.80 -9.14
CA LYS A 25 7.84 25.09 -8.66
C LYS A 25 7.43 24.02 -9.68
N SER A 26 7.42 22.77 -9.23
CA SER A 26 6.81 21.65 -9.96
C SER A 26 5.29 21.85 -10.14
N SER A 27 4.64 21.08 -11.00
CA SER A 27 3.17 21.10 -11.11
C SER A 27 2.51 20.79 -9.77
N LEU A 28 3.09 19.89 -8.98
CA LEU A 28 2.64 19.51 -7.64
C LEU A 28 2.76 20.66 -6.63
N ASP A 29 3.81 21.49 -6.70
CA ASP A 29 3.98 22.67 -5.83
C ASP A 29 2.87 23.71 -5.98
N ARG A 30 2.18 23.74 -7.12
CA ARG A 30 1.03 24.63 -7.34
C ARG A 30 -0.24 24.12 -6.67
N LEU A 31 -0.38 22.81 -6.58
CA LEU A 31 -1.57 22.12 -6.03
C LEU A 31 -1.45 21.91 -4.53
N ILE A 32 -0.23 21.69 -4.04
CA ILE A 32 0.08 21.45 -2.63
C ILE A 32 1.25 22.36 -2.24
N PRO A 33 1.01 23.67 -2.12
CA PRO A 33 2.07 24.63 -1.77
C PRO A 33 2.62 24.36 -0.37
N ASP A 34 3.89 24.65 -0.20
CA ASP A 34 4.59 24.59 1.08
C ASP A 34 4.68 23.17 1.72
N ARG A 35 4.55 22.13 0.92
CA ARG A 35 4.71 20.72 1.33
C ARG A 35 5.80 20.05 0.50
N THR A 36 6.64 19.27 1.16
CA THR A 36 7.55 18.34 0.49
C THR A 36 6.86 16.98 0.38
N ILE A 37 6.85 16.43 -0.82
CA ILE A 37 6.24 15.14 -1.14
C ILE A 37 7.34 14.08 -1.20
N TYR A 38 7.20 13.05 -0.37
CA TYR A 38 8.07 11.89 -0.36
C TYR A 38 7.31 10.67 -0.85
N ILE A 39 7.87 9.94 -1.80
CA ILE A 39 7.29 8.73 -2.38
C ILE A 39 8.37 7.66 -2.39
N ALA A 40 8.10 6.48 -1.83
CA ALA A 40 8.98 5.32 -1.95
C ALA A 40 8.46 4.34 -3.01
N GLY A 41 9.35 3.60 -3.63
CA GLY A 41 8.99 2.60 -4.62
C GLY A 41 10.21 1.98 -5.28
N SER A 42 9.99 1.34 -6.42
CA SER A 42 11.05 0.68 -7.17
C SER A 42 10.93 1.01 -8.64
N SER A 43 12.05 1.08 -9.33
CA SER A 43 12.06 1.30 -10.77
C SER A 43 13.26 0.61 -11.42
N TYR A 44 13.16 0.38 -12.72
CA TYR A 44 14.29 -0.15 -13.47
C TYR A 44 15.39 0.89 -13.63
N ASN A 45 16.64 0.46 -13.42
CA ASN A 45 17.81 1.26 -13.74
C ASN A 45 18.15 1.17 -15.25
N SER A 46 19.19 1.88 -15.68
CA SER A 46 19.64 1.87 -17.09
C SER A 46 20.19 0.51 -17.57
N ALA A 47 20.51 -0.40 -16.65
CA ALA A 47 20.94 -1.77 -16.97
C ALA A 47 19.76 -2.75 -17.07
N GLY A 48 18.55 -2.32 -16.72
CA GLY A 48 17.35 -3.15 -16.71
C GLY A 48 17.14 -3.92 -15.39
N ASP A 49 17.88 -3.60 -14.34
CA ASP A 49 17.69 -4.19 -13.01
C ASP A 49 16.70 -3.39 -12.20
N MET A 50 15.82 -4.07 -11.46
CA MET A 50 14.92 -3.45 -10.50
C MET A 50 15.71 -2.92 -9.31
N THR A 51 15.52 -1.64 -8.97
CA THR A 51 16.20 -0.98 -7.86
C THR A 51 15.21 -0.21 -6.99
N ALA A 52 15.40 -0.32 -5.68
CA ALA A 52 14.65 0.49 -4.73
C ALA A 52 15.08 1.97 -4.84
N CYS A 53 14.11 2.85 -4.77
CA CYS A 53 14.33 4.30 -4.82
C CYS A 53 13.23 5.05 -4.09
N TYR A 54 13.43 6.34 -3.90
CA TYR A 54 12.39 7.26 -3.44
C TYR A 54 12.50 8.59 -4.18
N TRP A 55 11.41 9.33 -4.20
CA TRP A 55 11.35 10.65 -4.80
C TRP A 55 11.06 11.70 -3.74
N VAL A 56 11.72 12.83 -3.86
CA VAL A 56 11.46 14.03 -3.08
C VAL A 56 11.06 15.12 -4.06
N ASP A 57 9.82 15.57 -4.03
CA ASP A 57 9.26 16.55 -4.98
C ASP A 57 9.55 16.18 -6.46
N GLY A 58 9.41 14.90 -6.79
CA GLY A 58 9.67 14.37 -8.13
C GLY A 58 11.15 14.09 -8.45
N VAL A 59 12.08 14.43 -7.58
CA VAL A 59 13.50 14.12 -7.76
C VAL A 59 13.82 12.74 -7.21
N ARG A 60 14.25 11.82 -8.09
CA ARG A 60 14.57 10.44 -7.76
C ARG A 60 15.89 10.32 -6.98
N ASN A 61 15.86 9.54 -5.93
CA ASN A 61 17.00 9.18 -5.10
C ASN A 61 17.10 7.64 -5.03
N GLU A 62 18.26 7.07 -5.28
CA GLU A 62 18.49 5.63 -5.19
C GLU A 62 18.69 5.18 -3.74
N LEU A 63 18.23 3.96 -3.45
CA LEU A 63 18.46 3.28 -2.17
C LEU A 63 19.52 2.19 -2.35
N PRO A 64 20.74 2.40 -1.83
CA PRO A 64 21.85 1.50 -2.10
C PRO A 64 21.59 0.04 -1.69
N GLY A 65 21.81 -0.90 -2.62
CA GLY A 65 21.64 -2.32 -2.42
C GLY A 65 20.21 -2.78 -2.18
N GLY A 66 19.22 -1.98 -2.58
CA GLY A 66 17.80 -2.28 -2.46
C GLY A 66 17.19 -2.76 -3.78
N ALA A 67 16.35 -3.79 -3.72
CA ALA A 67 15.51 -4.22 -4.83
C ALA A 67 14.15 -3.55 -4.79
N TRP A 68 13.52 -3.53 -3.62
CA TRP A 68 12.19 -2.95 -3.43
C TRP A 68 12.15 -2.03 -2.21
N ALA A 69 11.45 -0.89 -2.34
CA ALA A 69 11.05 -0.03 -1.24
C ALA A 69 9.53 -0.17 -1.07
N THR A 70 9.09 -0.38 0.17
CA THR A 70 7.72 -0.81 0.50
C THR A 70 6.91 0.23 1.27
N ASP A 71 7.56 1.06 2.09
CA ASP A 71 6.90 2.12 2.85
C ASP A 71 7.88 3.23 3.20
N ILE A 72 7.37 4.44 3.44
CA ILE A 72 8.17 5.62 3.77
C ILE A 72 7.53 6.44 4.88
N THR A 73 8.35 6.89 5.81
CA THR A 73 7.95 7.89 6.81
C THR A 73 9.07 8.91 7.04
N VAL A 74 8.71 10.11 7.46
CA VAL A 74 9.69 11.16 7.81
C VAL A 74 9.50 11.53 9.28
N SER A 75 10.57 11.53 10.03
CA SER A 75 10.58 11.92 11.44
C SER A 75 11.78 12.79 11.75
N ASN A 76 11.55 13.94 12.37
CA ASN A 76 12.60 14.92 12.75
C ASN A 76 13.52 15.36 11.57
N GLY A 77 13.02 15.30 10.33
CA GLY A 77 13.76 15.64 9.12
C GLY A 77 14.52 14.46 8.49
N ASP A 78 14.58 13.32 9.15
CA ASP A 78 15.16 12.08 8.59
C ASP A 78 14.10 11.27 7.84
N VAL A 79 14.49 10.71 6.70
CA VAL A 79 13.65 9.88 5.83
C VAL A 79 13.93 8.40 6.13
N TYR A 80 12.89 7.67 6.53
CA TYR A 80 12.93 6.25 6.84
C TYR A 80 12.13 5.47 5.79
N ILE A 81 12.72 4.41 5.23
CA ILE A 81 12.11 3.62 4.17
C ILE A 81 12.30 2.14 4.49
N SER A 82 11.23 1.35 4.53
CA SER A 82 11.32 -0.11 4.59
C SER A 82 11.45 -0.74 3.21
N GLY A 83 11.92 -1.98 3.16
CA GLY A 83 11.96 -2.71 1.92
C GLY A 83 12.82 -3.97 1.95
N THR A 84 13.20 -4.41 0.75
CA THR A 84 13.93 -5.64 0.53
C THR A 84 15.23 -5.37 -0.23
N SER A 85 16.32 -5.95 0.22
CA SER A 85 17.62 -5.85 -0.41
C SER A 85 17.69 -6.67 -1.71
N GLU A 86 18.71 -6.42 -2.55
CA GLU A 86 19.02 -7.22 -3.74
C GLU A 86 19.23 -8.71 -3.42
N SER A 87 19.57 -9.06 -2.18
CA SER A 87 19.71 -10.43 -1.71
C SER A 87 18.41 -11.01 -1.14
N TYR A 88 17.28 -10.36 -1.36
CA TYR A 88 15.95 -10.77 -0.89
C TYR A 88 15.85 -10.93 0.64
N ASN A 89 16.43 -9.99 1.37
CA ASN A 89 16.34 -9.91 2.82
C ASN A 89 15.69 -8.59 3.23
N ALA A 90 14.91 -8.63 4.31
CA ALA A 90 14.30 -7.45 4.90
C ALA A 90 15.36 -6.43 5.32
N CYS A 91 15.15 -5.18 5.00
CA CYS A 91 16.01 -4.07 5.40
C CYS A 91 15.19 -2.76 5.50
N TYR A 92 15.82 -1.73 6.01
CA TYR A 92 15.31 -0.36 5.92
C TYR A 92 16.47 0.60 5.67
N TRP A 93 16.14 1.81 5.26
CA TRP A 93 17.10 2.90 5.06
C TRP A 93 16.74 4.10 5.91
N VAL A 94 17.76 4.79 6.38
CA VAL A 94 17.65 6.13 6.99
C VAL A 94 18.54 7.05 6.15
N ASN A 95 17.96 8.04 5.49
CA ASN A 95 18.69 8.97 4.61
C ASN A 95 19.65 8.22 3.65
N GLN A 96 19.19 7.17 2.99
CA GLN A 96 19.94 6.29 2.07
C GLN A 96 20.97 5.36 2.74
N GLN A 97 21.22 5.44 4.04
CA GLN A 97 22.01 4.44 4.74
C GLN A 97 21.18 3.21 5.04
N ARG A 98 21.59 2.04 4.51
CA ARG A 98 20.88 0.76 4.71
C ARG A 98 21.22 0.12 6.06
N TYR A 99 20.18 -0.45 6.67
CA TYR A 99 20.23 -1.27 7.88
C TYR A 99 19.58 -2.62 7.57
N ASP A 100 20.35 -3.70 7.64
CA ASP A 100 19.85 -5.05 7.40
C ASP A 100 19.14 -5.58 8.64
N LEU A 101 17.94 -6.11 8.45
CA LEU A 101 17.14 -6.68 9.52
C LEU A 101 17.48 -8.17 9.72
N PRO A 102 17.55 -8.66 10.97
CA PRO A 102 17.89 -10.06 11.22
C PRO A 102 16.78 -11.00 10.74
N GLY A 103 17.23 -12.06 10.03
CA GLY A 103 16.40 -13.04 9.35
C GLY A 103 16.83 -13.16 7.89
N LEU A 104 16.80 -14.38 7.32
CA LEU A 104 17.10 -14.62 5.91
C LEU A 104 15.80 -14.93 5.16
N GLY A 105 15.60 -14.31 3.99
CA GLY A 105 14.44 -14.57 3.13
C GLY A 105 13.14 -14.01 3.67
N GLY A 106 13.16 -12.82 4.28
CA GLY A 106 11.99 -12.07 4.73
C GLY A 106 11.84 -10.76 3.99
N GLU A 107 10.70 -10.13 4.15
CA GLU A 107 10.38 -8.81 3.58
C GLU A 107 9.95 -7.85 4.70
N ALA A 108 10.39 -6.60 4.57
CA ALA A 108 9.95 -5.49 5.40
C ALA A 108 8.87 -4.73 4.62
N GLU A 109 7.66 -4.68 5.17
CA GLU A 109 6.48 -4.18 4.46
C GLU A 109 6.10 -2.76 4.86
N ALA A 110 6.22 -2.43 6.15
CA ALA A 110 5.83 -1.12 6.66
C ALA A 110 6.78 -0.63 7.74
N ILE A 111 6.93 0.70 7.83
CA ILE A 111 7.84 1.37 8.78
C ILE A 111 7.13 2.49 9.54
N ALA A 112 7.38 2.57 10.83
CA ALA A 112 6.92 3.65 11.69
C ALA A 112 8.02 4.07 12.68
N VAL A 113 8.05 5.34 13.03
CA VAL A 113 9.03 5.92 13.96
C VAL A 113 8.32 6.59 15.12
N ASN A 114 8.83 6.37 16.33
CA ASN A 114 8.33 7.04 17.52
C ASN A 114 9.51 7.48 18.40
N GLY A 115 9.80 8.78 18.38
CA GLY A 115 11.04 9.31 18.94
C GLY A 115 12.25 8.75 18.22
N ASP A 116 13.14 8.09 18.98
CA ASP A 116 14.35 7.45 18.44
C ASP A 116 14.12 5.95 18.06
N ASP A 117 12.92 5.43 18.34
CA ASP A 117 12.61 4.03 18.07
C ASP A 117 12.07 3.85 16.64
N VAL A 118 12.71 2.98 15.87
CA VAL A 118 12.29 2.55 14.54
C VAL A 118 11.60 1.19 14.64
N TYR A 119 10.41 1.11 14.06
CA TYR A 119 9.60 -0.11 14.01
C TYR A 119 9.35 -0.48 12.57
N VAL A 120 9.59 -1.74 12.21
CA VAL A 120 9.35 -2.28 10.87
C VAL A 120 8.47 -3.51 11.02
N ALA A 121 7.37 -3.58 10.27
CA ALA A 121 6.55 -4.79 10.18
C ALA A 121 6.86 -5.57 8.92
N GLY A 122 6.65 -6.88 8.94
CA GLY A 122 6.87 -7.72 7.79
C GLY A 122 6.73 -9.21 8.11
N TRP A 123 7.43 -10.04 7.35
CA TRP A 123 7.37 -11.48 7.53
C TRP A 123 8.76 -12.12 7.32
N TYR A 124 8.91 -13.33 7.86
CA TYR A 124 10.12 -14.13 7.80
C TYR A 124 9.74 -15.61 7.93
N ASN A 125 10.24 -16.48 7.04
CA ASN A 125 9.94 -17.92 7.05
C ASN A 125 8.44 -18.24 7.19
N ASN A 126 7.59 -17.61 6.39
CA ASN A 126 6.12 -17.72 6.40
C ASN A 126 5.44 -17.28 7.71
N GLY A 127 6.15 -16.59 8.59
CA GLY A 127 5.63 -16.04 9.83
C GLY A 127 5.70 -14.54 9.91
N SER A 128 4.60 -13.89 10.33
CA SER A 128 4.59 -12.46 10.58
C SER A 128 5.50 -12.09 11.74
N CYS A 129 6.22 -11.00 11.59
CA CYS A 129 7.10 -10.46 12.62
C CYS A 129 7.13 -8.93 12.56
N TYR A 130 7.74 -8.32 13.54
CA TYR A 130 8.18 -6.94 13.46
C TYR A 130 9.59 -6.82 14.06
N TRP A 131 10.27 -5.76 13.69
CA TRP A 131 11.56 -5.38 14.26
C TRP A 131 11.40 -4.06 14.99
N LYS A 132 12.05 -3.94 16.13
CA LYS A 132 12.22 -2.67 16.83
C LYS A 132 13.71 -2.43 17.01
N ASN A 133 14.24 -1.37 16.44
CA ASN A 133 15.68 -1.06 16.48
C ASN A 133 16.52 -2.29 16.11
N GLU A 134 16.18 -2.95 14.98
CA GLU A 134 16.81 -4.16 14.45
C GLU A 134 16.62 -5.44 15.31
N GLN A 135 16.02 -5.34 16.48
CA GLN A 135 15.66 -6.53 17.26
C GLN A 135 14.34 -7.13 16.72
N LYS A 136 14.38 -8.41 16.29
CA LYS A 136 13.21 -9.13 15.76
C LYS A 136 12.30 -9.64 16.88
N PHE A 137 10.98 -9.52 16.64
CA PHE A 137 9.92 -10.07 17.47
C PHE A 137 8.92 -10.82 16.61
N ASP A 138 8.72 -12.10 16.87
CA ASP A 138 7.74 -12.91 16.16
C ASP A 138 6.33 -12.58 16.66
N LEU A 139 5.38 -12.42 15.73
CA LEU A 139 3.98 -12.24 16.06
C LEU A 139 3.32 -13.60 16.32
N THR A 140 2.48 -13.66 17.35
CA THR A 140 1.92 -14.94 17.83
C THR A 140 0.85 -15.45 16.87
N VAL A 141 1.18 -16.48 16.08
CA VAL A 141 0.26 -17.20 15.19
C VAL A 141 0.62 -18.69 15.15
N ASN A 142 -0.38 -19.51 14.77
CA ASN A 142 -0.17 -20.87 14.36
C ASN A 142 -0.51 -20.94 12.86
N GLY A 143 0.48 -21.15 12.01
CA GLY A 143 0.34 -21.19 10.55
C GLY A 143 0.99 -20.00 9.84
N ASP A 144 0.85 -19.98 8.52
CA ASP A 144 1.38 -18.93 7.66
C ASP A 144 0.71 -17.58 8.00
N SER A 145 1.49 -16.52 7.99
CA SER A 145 1.01 -15.18 8.31
C SER A 145 1.92 -14.11 7.72
N GLN A 146 1.34 -12.96 7.41
CA GLN A 146 2.09 -11.78 6.97
C GLN A 146 1.59 -10.53 7.69
N ALA A 147 2.49 -9.59 7.94
CA ALA A 147 2.20 -8.29 8.50
C ALA A 147 2.53 -7.23 7.45
N PHE A 148 1.53 -6.45 7.03
CA PHE A 148 1.64 -5.49 5.94
C PHE A 148 1.64 -4.03 6.42
N ALA A 149 1.14 -3.77 7.62
CA ALA A 149 0.98 -2.43 8.13
C ALA A 149 1.49 -2.30 9.56
N ILE A 150 2.01 -1.13 9.90
CA ILE A 150 2.38 -0.78 11.26
C ILE A 150 1.98 0.66 11.57
N GLY A 151 1.45 0.88 12.74
CA GLY A 151 1.13 2.22 13.20
C GLY A 151 1.33 2.36 14.70
N ILE A 152 1.75 3.53 15.12
CA ILE A 152 2.05 3.82 16.53
C ILE A 152 1.12 4.95 16.99
N ARG A 153 0.44 4.73 18.08
CA ARG A 153 -0.42 5.74 18.68
C ARG A 153 0.37 6.71 19.55
N ASN A 154 -0.20 7.89 19.80
CA ASN A 154 0.40 8.93 20.65
C ASN A 154 0.74 8.43 22.09
N ASN A 155 0.12 7.36 22.55
CA ASN A 155 0.43 6.72 23.83
C ASN A 155 1.54 5.65 23.75
N GLY A 156 2.19 5.49 22.59
CA GLY A 156 3.25 4.52 22.35
C GLY A 156 2.78 3.11 22.02
N SER A 157 1.46 2.81 22.01
CA SER A 157 0.98 1.48 21.63
C SER A 157 1.19 1.24 20.12
N VAL A 158 1.78 0.08 19.81
CA VAL A 158 2.07 -0.38 18.45
C VAL A 158 0.92 -1.26 17.95
N TYR A 159 0.45 -1.00 16.75
CA TYR A 159 -0.55 -1.82 16.06
C TYR A 159 0.05 -2.29 14.74
N ILE A 160 -0.09 -3.59 14.47
CA ILE A 160 0.42 -4.24 13.27
C ILE A 160 -0.77 -4.91 12.60
N GLY A 161 -1.00 -4.64 11.31
CA GLY A 161 -2.08 -5.21 10.51
C GLY A 161 -1.57 -6.26 9.54
N GLY A 162 -2.42 -7.22 9.21
CA GLY A 162 -2.09 -8.26 8.25
C GLY A 162 -3.09 -9.42 8.29
N TYR A 163 -2.60 -10.62 8.07
CA TYR A 163 -3.41 -11.83 8.15
C TYR A 163 -2.65 -13.01 8.79
N TYR A 164 -3.40 -14.05 9.12
CA TYR A 164 -2.87 -15.39 9.39
C TYR A 164 -3.77 -16.44 8.73
N MET A 165 -3.18 -17.58 8.37
CA MET A 165 -3.92 -18.73 7.89
C MET A 165 -4.33 -19.63 9.05
N ASN A 166 -5.62 -19.91 9.17
CA ASN A 166 -6.11 -20.80 10.22
C ASN A 166 -5.97 -22.29 9.84
N ASN A 167 -6.28 -23.21 10.77
CA ASN A 167 -6.19 -24.66 10.55
C ASN A 167 -7.12 -25.20 9.43
N HIS A 168 -8.05 -24.40 8.90
CA HIS A 168 -8.92 -24.74 7.80
C HIS A 168 -8.47 -24.07 6.48
N HIS A 169 -7.26 -23.51 6.45
CA HIS A 169 -6.66 -22.79 5.33
C HIS A 169 -7.40 -21.51 4.90
N TYR A 170 -8.19 -20.92 5.80
CA TYR A 170 -8.76 -19.58 5.58
C TYR A 170 -7.78 -18.51 5.96
N VAL A 171 -7.68 -17.47 5.14
CA VAL A 171 -6.89 -16.25 5.38
C VAL A 171 -7.71 -15.29 6.24
N ILE A 172 -7.32 -15.10 7.48
CA ILE A 172 -8.07 -14.32 8.46
C ILE A 172 -7.40 -12.97 8.68
N PRO A 173 -8.05 -11.86 8.30
CA PRO A 173 -7.52 -10.53 8.56
C PRO A 173 -7.47 -10.29 10.07
N CYS A 174 -6.38 -9.71 10.52
CA CYS A 174 -6.19 -9.47 11.94
C CYS A 174 -5.27 -8.28 12.19
N PHE A 175 -5.23 -7.86 13.44
CA PHE A 175 -4.17 -6.98 13.92
C PHE A 175 -3.59 -7.52 15.23
N TRP A 176 -2.34 -7.16 15.48
CA TRP A 176 -1.64 -7.40 16.74
C TRP A 176 -1.43 -6.07 17.44
N LYS A 177 -1.72 -6.04 18.72
CA LYS A 177 -1.39 -4.90 19.57
C LYS A 177 -0.19 -5.25 20.44
N ASP A 178 0.84 -4.38 20.41
CA ASP A 178 2.07 -4.53 21.19
C ASP A 178 2.73 -5.94 21.01
N GLY A 179 2.60 -6.49 19.78
CA GLY A 179 3.20 -7.76 19.36
C GLY A 179 2.53 -9.05 19.84
N ASN A 180 1.76 -9.02 20.92
CA ASN A 180 1.28 -10.25 21.59
C ASN A 180 -0.24 -10.46 21.55
N ASN A 181 -1.02 -9.40 21.39
CA ASN A 181 -2.48 -9.45 21.47
C ASN A 181 -3.10 -9.41 20.07
N ARG A 182 -3.29 -10.60 19.46
CA ARG A 182 -3.98 -10.69 18.18
C ARG A 182 -5.49 -10.56 18.35
N THR A 183 -6.08 -9.78 17.46
CA THR A 183 -7.52 -9.65 17.31
C THR A 183 -7.91 -9.94 15.86
N ASN A 184 -8.78 -10.91 15.65
CA ASN A 184 -9.31 -11.21 14.32
C ASN A 184 -10.33 -10.17 13.91
N LEU A 185 -10.32 -9.83 12.62
CA LEU A 185 -11.30 -8.95 12.03
C LEU A 185 -12.38 -9.76 11.29
N PRO A 186 -13.65 -9.34 11.31
CA PRO A 186 -14.73 -10.12 10.73
C PRO A 186 -14.66 -10.16 9.21
N VAL A 187 -14.84 -11.35 8.66
CA VAL A 187 -15.01 -11.64 7.23
C VAL A 187 -16.43 -12.18 6.96
N PRO A 188 -16.88 -12.29 5.69
CA PRO A 188 -18.07 -13.05 5.36
C PRO A 188 -17.97 -14.50 5.87
N SER A 189 -19.10 -15.16 6.12
CA SER A 189 -19.11 -16.58 6.55
C SER A 189 -18.40 -17.44 5.51
N GLY A 190 -17.35 -18.17 5.96
CA GLY A 190 -16.51 -19.00 5.09
C GLY A 190 -15.63 -18.19 4.11
N GLY A 191 -15.41 -16.92 4.39
CA GLY A 191 -14.59 -16.05 3.55
C GLY A 191 -13.20 -15.79 4.13
N ASP A 192 -12.38 -15.17 3.31
CA ASP A 192 -11.02 -14.74 3.59
C ASP A 192 -10.94 -13.21 3.66
N GLY A 193 -9.78 -12.67 3.99
CA GLY A 193 -9.49 -11.23 3.93
C GLY A 193 -8.11 -10.90 4.45
N GLU A 194 -7.66 -9.69 4.15
CA GLU A 194 -6.36 -9.18 4.56
C GLU A 194 -6.48 -7.70 4.97
N VAL A 195 -5.56 -7.25 5.81
CA VAL A 195 -5.37 -5.84 6.18
C VAL A 195 -4.07 -5.36 5.58
N TYR A 196 -4.15 -4.27 4.83
CA TYR A 196 -2.99 -3.68 4.15
C TYR A 196 -2.52 -2.38 4.78
N ASP A 197 -3.40 -1.64 5.48
CA ASP A 197 -3.01 -0.37 6.08
C ASP A 197 -3.78 -0.07 7.37
N ILE A 198 -3.24 0.83 8.19
CA ILE A 198 -3.77 1.25 9.48
C ILE A 198 -3.79 2.77 9.57
N ALA A 199 -4.95 3.33 9.89
CA ALA A 199 -5.08 4.73 10.22
C ALA A 199 -5.65 4.94 11.64
N PHE A 200 -5.29 6.05 12.25
CA PHE A 200 -5.81 6.44 13.56
C PHE A 200 -6.54 7.78 13.47
N MET A 201 -7.69 7.85 14.13
CA MET A 201 -8.38 9.10 14.41
C MET A 201 -8.14 9.47 15.88
N ASP A 202 -8.24 10.75 16.19
CA ASP A 202 -8.16 11.24 17.56
C ASP A 202 -9.05 10.45 18.53
N GLY A 203 -8.59 10.31 19.78
CA GLY A 203 -9.39 9.76 20.87
C GLY A 203 -9.41 8.25 21.03
N ASN A 204 -8.75 7.42 20.28
CA ASN A 204 -8.71 5.94 20.42
C ASN A 204 -9.27 5.14 19.24
N MET A 205 -9.77 5.81 18.22
CA MET A 205 -10.35 5.14 17.06
C MET A 205 -9.25 4.59 16.16
N ARG A 206 -9.45 3.35 15.71
CA ARG A 206 -8.53 2.66 14.80
C ARG A 206 -9.32 2.21 13.58
N TYR A 207 -8.70 2.37 12.43
CA TYR A 207 -9.24 1.95 11.15
C TYR A 207 -8.20 1.06 10.47
N TYR A 208 -8.66 0.02 9.82
CA TYR A 208 -7.85 -0.93 9.08
C TYR A 208 -8.42 -1.00 7.66
N GLY A 209 -7.60 -0.72 6.66
CA GLY A 209 -7.96 -0.85 5.24
C GLY A 209 -7.56 -2.23 4.70
N GLY A 210 -8.31 -2.74 3.71
CA GLY A 210 -8.01 -4.02 3.10
C GLY A 210 -9.17 -4.52 2.24
N TYR A 211 -9.29 -5.84 2.14
CA TYR A 211 -10.37 -6.49 1.43
C TYR A 211 -10.89 -7.74 2.14
N VAL A 212 -12.04 -8.20 1.74
CA VAL A 212 -12.60 -9.50 2.10
C VAL A 212 -12.96 -10.27 0.84
N LEU A 213 -12.81 -11.59 0.89
CA LEU A 213 -13.26 -12.52 -0.14
C LEU A 213 -14.51 -13.25 0.35
N LYS A 214 -15.49 -13.39 -0.52
CA LYS A 214 -16.61 -14.31 -0.32
C LYS A 214 -16.45 -15.43 -1.33
N THR A 215 -16.39 -16.67 -0.87
CA THR A 215 -16.49 -17.83 -1.73
C THR A 215 -17.90 -17.86 -2.33
N SER A 216 -18.04 -17.60 -3.63
CA SER A 216 -19.28 -17.87 -4.35
C SER A 216 -19.09 -19.16 -5.15
N SER A 217 -20.07 -20.06 -5.07
CA SER A 217 -20.03 -21.38 -5.70
C SER A 217 -19.99 -21.35 -7.25
N PHE A 218 -20.11 -20.19 -7.88
CA PHE A 218 -20.23 -20.06 -9.34
C PHE A 218 -19.29 -19.04 -10.01
N ALA A 219 -18.74 -18.06 -9.30
CA ALA A 219 -17.99 -16.95 -9.89
C ALA A 219 -16.51 -16.84 -9.40
N GLY A 220 -16.02 -17.83 -8.69
CA GLY A 220 -14.68 -17.73 -8.10
C GLY A 220 -14.63 -16.78 -6.90
N TYR A 221 -13.43 -16.33 -6.56
CA TYR A 221 -13.18 -15.42 -5.45
C TYR A 221 -13.30 -13.98 -5.94
N THR A 222 -14.27 -13.22 -5.42
CA THR A 222 -14.44 -11.80 -5.75
C THR A 222 -13.96 -10.95 -4.56
N PRO A 223 -12.81 -10.28 -4.66
CA PRO A 223 -12.37 -9.37 -3.62
C PRO A 223 -13.35 -8.19 -3.50
N THR A 224 -13.74 -7.90 -2.28
CA THR A 224 -14.57 -6.75 -1.93
C THR A 224 -13.76 -5.82 -1.04
N PRO A 225 -13.51 -4.59 -1.45
CA PRO A 225 -12.76 -3.65 -0.64
C PRO A 225 -13.52 -3.35 0.63
N ALA A 226 -12.81 -3.26 1.73
CA ALA A 226 -13.42 -3.06 3.03
C ALA A 226 -12.49 -2.27 3.96
N TYR A 227 -13.09 -1.64 4.94
CA TYR A 227 -12.36 -1.18 6.10
C TYR A 227 -13.04 -1.67 7.39
N TRP A 228 -12.26 -1.72 8.46
CA TRP A 228 -12.76 -2.04 9.79
C TRP A 228 -12.52 -0.85 10.72
N ARG A 229 -13.59 -0.38 11.36
CA ARG A 229 -13.51 0.56 12.47
C ARG A 229 -13.50 -0.25 13.77
N HIS A 230 -12.36 -0.31 14.45
CA HIS A 230 -12.11 -1.30 15.48
C HIS A 230 -12.30 -2.72 14.94
N THR A 231 -13.41 -3.37 15.23
CA THR A 231 -13.79 -4.70 14.72
C THR A 231 -15.10 -4.67 13.93
N THR A 232 -15.63 -3.50 13.60
CA THR A 232 -16.84 -3.38 12.78
C THR A 232 -16.44 -3.17 11.33
N ARG A 233 -16.82 -4.12 10.47
CA ARG A 233 -16.53 -4.09 9.03
C ARG A 233 -17.54 -3.22 8.28
N THR A 234 -17.03 -2.47 7.32
CA THR A 234 -17.79 -1.78 6.29
C THR A 234 -17.24 -2.17 4.92
N ASN A 235 -18.08 -2.76 4.07
CA ASN A 235 -17.72 -3.03 2.68
C ASN A 235 -17.86 -1.76 1.87
N LEU A 236 -16.95 -1.57 0.91
CA LEU A 236 -16.97 -0.47 -0.03
C LEU A 236 -17.61 -0.91 -1.36
N PRO A 237 -18.30 -0.01 -2.08
CA PRO A 237 -18.96 -0.35 -3.34
C PRO A 237 -17.91 -0.61 -4.44
N LEU A 238 -18.20 -1.58 -5.30
CA LEU A 238 -17.39 -1.91 -6.49
C LEU A 238 -17.61 -0.90 -7.64
N GLY A 239 -18.63 -0.07 -7.56
CA GLY A 239 -19.05 0.83 -8.63
C GLY A 239 -19.91 0.13 -9.69
N ALA A 240 -20.61 0.95 -10.49
CA ALA A 240 -21.31 0.47 -11.69
C ALA A 240 -20.34 0.46 -12.87
N SER A 241 -20.25 -0.67 -13.57
CA SER A 241 -19.43 -0.79 -14.77
C SER A 241 -20.27 -1.40 -15.90
N THR A 242 -19.96 -1.01 -17.14
CA THR A 242 -20.45 -1.67 -18.34
C THR A 242 -19.70 -2.97 -18.63
N MET A 243 -18.61 -3.22 -17.89
CA MET A 243 -17.79 -4.44 -17.94
C MET A 243 -18.04 -5.27 -16.68
N ASP A 244 -17.78 -6.55 -16.75
CA ASP A 244 -17.89 -7.43 -15.59
C ASP A 244 -16.78 -7.07 -14.59
N VAL A 245 -17.17 -6.58 -13.41
CA VAL A 245 -16.24 -6.29 -12.31
C VAL A 245 -16.00 -7.58 -11.53
N TYR A 246 -14.75 -8.04 -11.52
CA TYR A 246 -14.35 -9.24 -10.77
C TYR A 246 -14.12 -8.97 -9.30
N GLY A 247 -13.84 -7.71 -8.96
CA GLY A 247 -13.63 -7.31 -7.58
C GLY A 247 -12.94 -5.96 -7.46
N ALA A 248 -12.59 -5.60 -6.24
CA ALA A 248 -11.74 -4.46 -5.94
C ALA A 248 -10.99 -4.69 -4.63
N VAL A 249 -9.88 -4.00 -4.46
CA VAL A 249 -9.03 -4.07 -3.26
C VAL A 249 -8.81 -2.66 -2.73
N GLY A 250 -8.84 -2.50 -1.41
CA GLY A 250 -8.42 -1.28 -0.72
C GLY A 250 -6.99 -1.46 -0.22
N ASN A 251 -6.04 -0.71 -0.75
CA ASN A 251 -4.63 -0.83 -0.41
C ASN A 251 -4.23 0.05 0.77
N ALA A 252 -4.77 1.26 0.84
CA ALA A 252 -4.42 2.22 1.88
C ALA A 252 -5.66 2.89 2.47
N ILE A 253 -5.53 3.37 3.71
CA ILE A 253 -6.57 4.10 4.41
C ILE A 253 -6.00 5.32 5.12
N THR A 254 -6.65 6.47 4.98
CA THR A 254 -6.32 7.67 5.74
C THR A 254 -7.58 8.34 6.31
N ILE A 255 -7.41 9.12 7.35
CA ILE A 255 -8.48 9.82 8.05
C ILE A 255 -8.13 11.31 8.11
N ASP A 256 -9.10 12.15 7.74
CA ASP A 256 -9.01 13.59 7.90
C ASP A 256 -10.28 14.11 8.60
N GLY A 257 -10.13 14.56 9.84
CA GLY A 257 -11.25 14.86 10.69
C GLY A 257 -12.18 13.65 10.90
N GLU A 258 -13.40 13.72 10.39
CA GLU A 258 -14.37 12.60 10.42
C GLU A 258 -14.42 11.82 9.10
N ASP A 259 -13.76 12.32 8.06
CA ASP A 259 -13.75 11.72 6.73
C ASP A 259 -12.77 10.54 6.64
N ILE A 260 -13.25 9.43 6.08
CA ILE A 260 -12.50 8.20 5.85
C ILE A 260 -12.21 8.08 4.35
N TYR A 261 -10.95 7.91 4.01
CA TYR A 261 -10.51 7.74 2.64
C TYR A 261 -9.80 6.39 2.50
N VAL A 262 -10.13 5.63 1.45
CA VAL A 262 -9.48 4.37 1.10
C VAL A 262 -9.06 4.45 -0.36
N ALA A 263 -7.80 4.19 -0.68
CA ALA A 263 -7.32 4.07 -2.05
C ALA A 263 -7.13 2.61 -2.44
N GLY A 264 -7.23 2.33 -3.74
CA GLY A 264 -7.05 0.99 -4.25
C GLY A 264 -7.35 0.87 -5.74
N TYR A 265 -7.77 -0.29 -6.15
CA TYR A 265 -8.08 -0.55 -7.55
C TYR A 265 -9.29 -1.47 -7.70
N ARG A 266 -9.92 -1.40 -8.86
CA ARG A 266 -10.97 -2.30 -9.32
C ARG A 266 -10.40 -3.23 -10.39
N ASP A 267 -10.68 -4.52 -10.25
CA ASP A 267 -10.39 -5.57 -11.24
C ASP A 267 -11.58 -5.74 -12.18
N TRP A 268 -11.34 -5.66 -13.48
CA TRP A 268 -12.37 -5.80 -14.49
C TRP A 268 -11.93 -6.74 -15.61
N PHE A 269 -12.93 -7.36 -16.25
CA PHE A 269 -12.76 -8.24 -17.40
C PHE A 269 -13.76 -7.84 -18.48
N GLY A 270 -13.29 -7.70 -19.71
CA GLY A 270 -14.11 -7.42 -20.87
C GLY A 270 -13.91 -8.47 -21.94
N ASP A 271 -14.97 -8.81 -22.67
CA ASP A 271 -14.89 -9.59 -23.90
C ASP A 271 -14.98 -8.60 -25.07
N THR A 272 -13.87 -8.36 -25.77
CA THR A 272 -13.82 -7.47 -26.94
C THR A 272 -14.29 -8.16 -28.23
N GLY A 273 -14.69 -9.42 -28.16
CA GLY A 273 -15.37 -10.15 -29.22
C GLY A 273 -14.51 -10.60 -30.41
N GLN A 274 -13.35 -10.00 -30.66
CA GLN A 274 -12.47 -10.36 -31.78
C GLN A 274 -11.03 -10.71 -31.38
N GLU A 275 -10.53 -10.25 -30.25
CA GLU A 275 -9.13 -10.45 -29.83
C GLU A 275 -8.95 -11.31 -28.58
N GLY A 276 -10.02 -11.86 -28.05
CA GLY A 276 -10.02 -12.63 -26.81
C GLY A 276 -10.33 -11.76 -25.58
N PRO A 277 -10.40 -12.38 -24.39
CA PRO A 277 -10.74 -11.67 -23.19
C PRO A 277 -9.64 -10.71 -22.78
N THR A 278 -10.02 -9.45 -22.53
CA THR A 278 -9.17 -8.40 -21.99
C THR A 278 -9.52 -8.16 -20.53
N GLY A 279 -8.55 -7.86 -19.70
CA GLY A 279 -8.77 -7.55 -18.29
C GLY A 279 -7.69 -6.59 -17.79
N GLY A 280 -7.98 -5.86 -16.72
CA GLY A 280 -7.04 -4.91 -16.14
C GLY A 280 -7.51 -4.36 -14.80
N TYR A 281 -6.73 -3.43 -14.27
CA TYR A 281 -7.01 -2.75 -13.03
C TYR A 281 -7.26 -1.26 -13.30
N THR A 282 -8.23 -0.68 -12.58
CA THR A 282 -8.56 0.74 -12.62
C THR A 282 -8.30 1.35 -11.26
N PRO A 283 -7.41 2.36 -11.14
CA PRO A 283 -7.16 3.03 -9.88
C PRO A 283 -8.38 3.83 -9.44
N GLN A 284 -8.66 3.80 -8.15
CA GLN A 284 -9.81 4.49 -7.56
C GLN A 284 -9.59 4.77 -6.08
N TYR A 285 -10.42 5.64 -5.51
CA TYR A 285 -10.52 5.79 -4.07
C TYR A 285 -11.98 5.91 -3.61
N TRP A 286 -12.20 5.70 -2.34
CA TRP A 286 -13.50 5.88 -1.69
C TRP A 286 -13.38 6.96 -0.61
N LYS A 287 -14.32 7.89 -0.60
CA LYS A 287 -14.51 8.85 0.49
C LYS A 287 -15.83 8.55 1.19
N ASN A 288 -15.80 8.20 2.48
CA ASN A 288 -16.98 7.86 3.27
C ASN A 288 -17.91 6.82 2.58
N GLY A 289 -17.31 5.85 1.90
CA GLY A 289 -18.04 4.84 1.14
C GLY A 289 -18.53 5.27 -0.24
N THR A 290 -18.31 6.50 -0.66
CA THR A 290 -18.58 6.96 -2.02
C THR A 290 -17.36 6.73 -2.89
N LEU A 291 -17.54 6.03 -4.02
CA LEU A 291 -16.50 5.76 -4.99
C LEU A 291 -16.15 7.01 -5.80
N HIS A 292 -14.88 7.22 -6.03
CA HIS A 292 -14.30 8.23 -6.91
C HIS A 292 -13.30 7.54 -7.85
N ASP A 293 -13.54 7.66 -9.14
CA ASP A 293 -12.59 7.20 -10.15
C ASP A 293 -11.39 8.17 -10.20
N LEU A 294 -10.20 7.61 -10.40
CA LEU A 294 -9.00 8.38 -10.67
C LEU A 294 -8.80 8.47 -12.18
N GLU A 295 -8.31 9.61 -12.64
CA GLU A 295 -8.06 9.82 -14.06
C GLU A 295 -6.98 8.84 -14.53
N GLU A 296 -7.32 8.04 -15.53
CA GLU A 296 -6.40 7.15 -16.22
C GLU A 296 -5.84 7.90 -17.40
N GLY A 297 -4.59 8.31 -17.41
CA GLY A 297 -3.96 9.05 -18.52
C GLY A 297 -4.44 8.62 -19.91
N MET A 298 -3.84 7.67 -20.57
CA MET A 298 -4.42 7.10 -21.79
C MET A 298 -4.98 5.69 -21.49
N ARG A 299 -6.26 5.48 -21.85
CA ARG A 299 -6.86 4.13 -21.83
C ARG A 299 -6.19 3.29 -22.91
N THR A 300 -5.37 2.33 -22.49
CA THR A 300 -5.01 1.22 -23.37
C THR A 300 -6.00 0.08 -23.15
N GLU A 301 -6.29 -0.70 -24.17
CA GLU A 301 -7.18 -1.88 -24.09
C GLU A 301 -6.68 -2.94 -23.05
N TYR A 302 -5.47 -2.75 -22.52
CA TYR A 302 -4.76 -3.67 -21.61
C TYR A 302 -4.19 -2.93 -20.39
N GLY A 303 -4.72 -1.76 -20.02
CA GLY A 303 -4.16 -0.93 -18.95
C GLY A 303 -4.39 -1.50 -17.56
N THR A 304 -3.31 -1.65 -16.80
CA THR A 304 -3.34 -2.04 -15.38
C THR A 304 -2.83 -0.87 -14.55
N GLY A 305 -3.73 -0.06 -13.99
CA GLY A 305 -3.37 1.00 -13.04
C GLY A 305 -3.86 0.67 -11.64
N ALA A 306 -3.11 1.04 -10.62
CA ALA A 306 -3.49 0.84 -9.23
C ALA A 306 -3.11 2.05 -8.37
N ALA A 307 -3.96 2.37 -7.40
CA ALA A 307 -3.64 3.32 -6.35
C ALA A 307 -3.11 2.56 -5.12
N TYR A 308 -1.97 2.98 -4.62
CA TYR A 308 -1.27 2.26 -3.54
C TYR A 308 -1.33 2.99 -2.20
N ASP A 309 -1.29 4.33 -2.20
CA ASP A 309 -1.42 5.10 -0.97
C ASP A 309 -2.24 6.36 -1.17
N ILE A 310 -2.80 6.89 -0.08
CA ILE A 310 -3.63 8.09 -0.05
C ILE A 310 -3.36 8.91 1.21
N LYS A 311 -3.16 10.20 1.04
CA LYS A 311 -3.01 11.16 2.13
C LYS A 311 -3.81 12.42 1.83
N ILE A 312 -4.16 13.15 2.89
CA ILE A 312 -4.79 14.46 2.76
C ILE A 312 -3.80 15.55 3.12
N ALA A 313 -3.63 16.51 2.21
CA ALA A 313 -2.75 17.65 2.39
C ALA A 313 -3.49 18.95 2.07
N ASP A 314 -3.63 19.81 3.07
CA ASP A 314 -4.29 21.13 2.93
C ASP A 314 -5.68 21.04 2.26
N GLY A 315 -6.44 19.99 2.62
CA GLY A 315 -7.77 19.70 2.06
C GLY A 315 -7.76 19.03 0.67
N ASN A 316 -6.58 18.81 0.07
CA ASN A 316 -6.46 18.06 -1.18
C ASN A 316 -6.29 16.56 -0.91
N VAL A 317 -7.00 15.75 -1.70
CA VAL A 317 -6.82 14.30 -1.74
C VAL A 317 -5.64 13.99 -2.65
N VAL A 318 -4.57 13.43 -2.10
CA VAL A 318 -3.38 13.04 -2.86
C VAL A 318 -3.26 11.53 -2.83
N VAL A 319 -3.24 10.94 -4.00
CA VAL A 319 -3.14 9.49 -4.21
C VAL A 319 -1.88 9.22 -5.01
N VAL A 320 -1.15 8.18 -4.66
CA VAL A 320 -0.01 7.70 -5.45
C VAL A 320 -0.26 6.28 -5.92
N GLY A 321 0.31 5.96 -7.08
CA GLY A 321 0.13 4.66 -7.69
C GLY A 321 0.85 4.55 -9.01
N GLU A 322 0.30 3.73 -9.88
CA GLU A 322 0.82 3.51 -11.22
C GLU A 322 -0.28 3.55 -12.27
N VAL A 323 0.10 3.93 -13.48
CA VAL A 323 -0.74 3.85 -14.68
C VAL A 323 0.05 3.18 -15.80
N PRO A 324 -0.62 2.52 -16.76
CA PRO A 324 0.05 1.97 -17.93
C PRO A 324 0.71 3.09 -18.72
N ARG A 325 1.95 2.89 -19.12
CA ARG A 325 2.62 3.77 -20.06
C ARG A 325 2.27 3.31 -21.48
N ASP A 326 1.85 4.26 -22.30
CA ASP A 326 1.57 4.00 -23.72
C ASP A 326 2.88 3.61 -24.43
N THR A 327 3.08 2.31 -24.63
CA THR A 327 4.12 1.77 -25.50
C THR A 327 3.44 0.87 -26.52
N LEU A 328 3.70 1.12 -27.80
CA LEU A 328 3.26 0.28 -28.93
C LEU A 328 3.83 -1.15 -28.87
N ASP A 329 4.62 -1.48 -27.88
CA ASP A 329 5.21 -2.78 -27.65
C ASP A 329 4.40 -3.54 -26.59
N SER A 330 4.16 -4.82 -26.82
CA SER A 330 3.30 -5.77 -26.09
C SER A 330 3.66 -6.03 -24.60
N TYR A 331 4.45 -5.19 -23.98
CA TYR A 331 4.72 -5.18 -22.54
C TYR A 331 4.39 -3.79 -21.99
N SER A 332 3.29 -3.69 -21.24
CA SER A 332 2.96 -2.45 -20.51
C SER A 332 4.05 -2.15 -19.50
N ILE A 333 4.78 -1.06 -19.73
CA ILE A 333 5.65 -0.49 -18.69
C ILE A 333 4.76 0.43 -17.87
N GLU A 334 4.63 0.15 -16.60
CA GLU A 334 3.89 0.97 -15.66
C GLU A 334 4.71 2.20 -15.28
N SER A 335 4.05 3.32 -15.12
CA SER A 335 4.67 4.58 -14.67
C SER A 335 4.10 4.98 -13.32
N ALA A 336 4.98 5.26 -12.38
CA ALA A 336 4.59 5.86 -11.12
C ALA A 336 3.93 7.23 -11.36
N CYS A 337 2.84 7.49 -10.68
CA CYS A 337 2.07 8.70 -10.85
C CYS A 337 1.47 9.22 -9.53
N VAL A 338 1.04 10.47 -9.57
CA VAL A 338 0.36 11.15 -8.47
C VAL A 338 -0.96 11.72 -8.98
N TRP A 339 -2.05 11.49 -8.28
CA TRP A 339 -3.31 12.18 -8.49
C TRP A 339 -3.55 13.19 -7.39
N VAL A 340 -4.00 14.37 -7.77
CA VAL A 340 -4.48 15.38 -6.83
C VAL A 340 -5.94 15.67 -7.11
N ASN A 341 -6.81 15.41 -6.14
CA ASN A 341 -8.27 15.53 -6.28
C ASN A 341 -8.85 14.74 -7.47
N GLY A 342 -8.23 13.62 -7.80
CA GLY A 342 -8.63 12.73 -8.90
C GLY A 342 -7.97 13.03 -10.25
N GLU A 343 -7.31 14.18 -10.41
CA GLU A 343 -6.60 14.56 -11.63
C GLU A 343 -5.16 14.03 -11.64
N LEU A 344 -4.76 13.41 -12.76
CA LEU A 344 -3.42 12.84 -12.92
C LEU A 344 -2.36 13.94 -13.09
N ASN A 345 -1.30 13.86 -12.31
CA ASN A 345 -0.13 14.74 -12.38
C ASN A 345 1.12 13.89 -12.66
N HIS A 346 1.89 14.31 -13.64
CA HIS A 346 3.14 13.69 -14.11
C HIS A 346 4.37 14.40 -13.56
#